data_a82cb3d9854678f15d435346abda8458
#
_entry.id   a82cb3d9854678f15d435346abda8458
#
_cell.length_a   1.000
_cell.length_b   1.000
_cell.length_c   1.000
_cell.angle_alpha   90.00
_cell.angle_beta   90.00
_cell.angle_gamma   90.00
#
_symmetry.space_group_name_H-M   'P 1'
#
loop_
_entity.id
_entity.type
_entity.pdbx_description
1 polymer ?
#
loop_
_entity_poly.entity_id
_entity_poly.type
_entity_poly.pdbx_seq_one_letter_code
_entity_poly.pdbx_strand_id
1 'polypeptide(L)'
;MELKENQSIHTRGILTETRPWGKYEVLLDDENVKVKRITVDPNQRLSYQYHHKRSEVWTVVSGMLTIILDDDKLFRGKGQSVRIRQGDRHRAWNETNKPVVFIEVQTGTYFGEDDIIRIEDDYKRN
;
A
#
# COMPACT_ATOMS: atom_id res chain seq x y z
N MET A 1 27.91 11.92 -9.66
CA MET A 1 27.37 12.33 -9.78
C MET A 1 26.81 12.84 -9.27
N GLU A 2 26.77 12.88 -9.42
CA GLU A 2 26.24 13.46 -9.00
C GLU A 2 25.44 13.18 -8.17
N LEU A 3 25.53 12.90 -7.49
CA LEU A 3 24.77 12.53 -6.69
C LEU A 3 23.96 13.49 -6.10
N LYS A 4 24.22 14.66 -5.96
CA LYS A 4 23.42 15.56 -5.48
C LYS A 4 22.23 15.70 -6.21
N GLU A 5 22.29 15.50 -7.42
CA GLU A 5 21.19 15.48 -8.14
C GLU A 5 20.32 14.43 -7.78
N ASN A 6 20.80 13.35 -7.32
CA ASN A 6 20.02 12.27 -6.91
C ASN A 6 19.19 12.60 -5.74
N GLN A 7 19.68 13.41 -4.85
CA GLN A 7 18.91 13.74 -3.71
C GLN A 7 17.74 14.61 -4.06
N SER A 8 17.93 15.47 -5.02
CA SER A 8 16.81 16.28 -5.47
C SER A 8 15.77 15.44 -6.11
N ILE A 9 16.19 14.40 -6.79
CA ILE A 9 15.27 13.54 -7.45
C ILE A 9 14.40 12.79 -6.49
N HIS A 10 14.89 12.45 -5.32
CA HIS A 10 14.09 11.72 -4.36
C HIS A 10 12.84 12.45 -3.93
N THR A 11 12.86 13.77 -3.87
CA THR A 11 11.65 14.49 -3.53
C THR A 11 10.94 14.98 -4.76
N ARG A 12 11.68 15.27 -5.81
CA ARG A 12 11.09 15.73 -7.02
C ARG A 12 10.50 14.56 -7.75
N GLY A 13 9.30 14.62 -8.17
CA GLY A 13 8.65 13.53 -8.89
C GLY A 13 7.89 12.55 -8.03
N ILE A 14 7.89 12.72 -6.71
CA ILE A 14 7.05 11.88 -5.89
C ILE A 14 5.61 12.34 -6.06
N LEU A 15 4.74 11.42 -6.46
CA LEU A 15 3.34 11.69 -6.62
C LEU A 15 2.61 11.29 -5.34
N THR A 16 1.92 12.24 -4.72
CA THR A 16 1.14 12.00 -3.52
C THR A 16 -0.34 12.04 -3.85
N GLU A 17 -1.06 11.03 -3.43
CA GLU A 17 -2.49 10.93 -3.63
C GLU A 17 -3.19 10.79 -2.29
N THR A 18 -4.14 11.69 -2.02
CA THR A 18 -4.95 11.63 -0.81
C THR A 18 -6.15 10.72 -1.03
N ARG A 19 -6.47 9.92 -0.04
CA ARG A 19 -7.59 8.98 -0.08
C ARG A 19 -8.38 9.12 1.22
N PRO A 20 -9.63 8.64 1.26
CA PRO A 20 -10.45 8.75 2.49
C PRO A 20 -9.79 8.14 3.71
N TRP A 21 -8.96 7.12 3.54
CA TRP A 21 -8.31 6.40 4.64
C TRP A 21 -6.91 6.92 4.96
N GLY A 22 -6.41 7.90 4.23
CA GLY A 22 -5.07 8.42 4.43
C GLY A 22 -4.45 8.90 3.14
N LYS A 23 -3.29 8.38 2.80
CA LYS A 23 -2.61 8.79 1.56
C LYS A 23 -1.62 7.75 1.11
N TYR A 24 -1.19 7.85 -0.15
CA TYR A 24 -0.03 7.11 -0.60
C TYR A 24 0.86 8.01 -1.46
N GLU A 25 2.13 7.67 -1.51
CA GLU A 25 3.11 8.37 -2.31
C GLU A 25 3.78 7.35 -3.22
N VAL A 26 3.84 7.66 -4.51
CA VAL A 26 4.50 6.76 -5.47
C VAL A 26 5.98 7.09 -5.46
N LEU A 27 6.78 6.14 -5.02
CA LEU A 27 8.23 6.32 -4.89
C LEU A 27 8.99 5.84 -6.11
N LEU A 28 8.45 4.83 -6.79
CA LEU A 28 9.04 4.27 -8.00
C LEU A 28 7.92 3.73 -8.86
N ASP A 29 7.96 4.02 -10.15
CA ASP A 29 6.98 3.51 -11.09
C ASP A 29 7.72 3.08 -12.34
N ASP A 30 8.00 1.80 -12.47
CA ASP A 30 8.79 1.27 -13.55
C ASP A 30 8.02 0.15 -14.23
N GLU A 31 8.61 -0.47 -15.22
CA GLU A 31 7.92 -1.43 -16.07
C GLU A 31 7.39 -2.64 -15.28
N ASN A 32 8.20 -3.21 -14.43
CA ASN A 32 7.86 -4.44 -13.72
C ASN A 32 7.72 -4.27 -12.21
N VAL A 33 7.82 -3.04 -11.71
CA VAL A 33 7.74 -2.79 -10.28
C VAL A 33 7.18 -1.40 -10.01
N LYS A 34 6.33 -1.31 -8.99
CA LYS A 34 5.84 -0.02 -8.51
C LYS A 34 5.95 -0.04 -7.00
N VAL A 35 6.47 1.03 -6.42
CA VAL A 35 6.68 1.12 -4.98
C VAL A 35 5.93 2.32 -4.44
N LYS A 36 5.19 2.10 -3.36
CA LYS A 36 4.44 3.16 -2.69
C LYS A 36 4.76 3.19 -1.22
N ARG A 37 4.70 4.39 -0.64
CA ARG A 37 4.64 4.55 0.80
C ARG A 37 3.19 4.85 1.14
N ILE A 38 2.59 4.04 1.97
CA ILE A 38 1.18 4.16 2.32
C ILE A 38 1.07 4.55 3.78
N THR A 39 0.27 5.58 4.05
CA THR A 39 -0.03 6.03 5.40
C THR A 39 -1.51 5.83 5.64
N VAL A 40 -1.85 5.03 6.65
CA VAL A 40 -3.25 4.79 7.03
C VAL A 40 -3.54 5.59 8.28
N ASP A 41 -4.53 6.47 8.20
CA ASP A 41 -4.90 7.32 9.33
C ASP A 41 -5.49 6.48 10.47
N PRO A 42 -5.46 7.01 11.69
CA PRO A 42 -6.01 6.27 12.84
C PRO A 42 -7.43 5.80 12.59
N ASN A 43 -7.68 4.55 12.90
CA ASN A 43 -9.01 3.93 12.83
C ASN A 43 -9.63 3.90 11.43
N GLN A 44 -8.78 3.95 10.40
CA GLN A 44 -9.23 3.86 9.01
C GLN A 44 -8.73 2.57 8.39
N ARG A 45 -9.35 2.16 7.31
CA ARG A 45 -8.93 0.97 6.59
C ARG A 45 -9.21 1.12 5.10
N LEU A 46 -8.40 0.46 4.30
CA LEU A 46 -8.58 0.40 2.87
C LEU A 46 -9.72 -0.57 2.54
N SER A 47 -10.16 -0.60 1.30
CA SER A 47 -11.18 -1.56 0.88
C SER A 47 -10.65 -2.98 1.00
N TYR A 48 -11.55 -3.94 1.13
CA TYR A 48 -11.23 -5.35 1.00
C TYR A 48 -11.27 -5.64 -0.48
N GLN A 49 -10.13 -6.04 -1.05
CA GLN A 49 -9.94 -6.00 -2.49
C GLN A 49 -8.99 -7.10 -2.97
N TYR A 50 -8.93 -7.30 -4.27
CA TYR A 50 -7.92 -8.15 -4.88
C TYR A 50 -7.53 -7.62 -6.25
N HIS A 51 -6.44 -8.15 -6.80
CA HIS A 51 -5.90 -7.74 -8.10
C HIS A 51 -5.58 -8.98 -8.93
N HIS A 52 -5.76 -8.87 -10.24
CA HIS A 52 -5.49 -9.98 -11.15
C HIS A 52 -4.06 -9.98 -11.69
N LYS A 53 -3.42 -8.83 -11.75
CA LYS A 53 -2.19 -8.68 -12.54
C LYS A 53 -0.96 -8.31 -11.73
N ARG A 54 -1.08 -8.25 -10.41
CA ARG A 54 0.08 -7.90 -9.57
C ARG A 54 0.05 -8.63 -8.24
N SER A 55 1.25 -8.80 -7.69
CA SER A 55 1.46 -9.25 -6.32
C SER A 55 2.04 -8.09 -5.54
N GLU A 56 1.98 -8.15 -4.22
CA GLU A 56 2.47 -7.08 -3.37
C GLU A 56 3.22 -7.64 -2.18
N VAL A 57 4.22 -6.90 -1.70
CA VAL A 57 4.84 -7.16 -0.41
C VAL A 57 4.73 -5.87 0.37
N TRP A 58 4.21 -5.96 1.59
CA TRP A 58 4.08 -4.82 2.48
C TRP A 58 5.07 -4.96 3.62
N THR A 59 5.86 -3.93 3.89
CA THR A 59 6.78 -3.90 5.03
C THR A 59 6.43 -2.70 5.89
N VAL A 60 6.14 -2.94 7.17
CA VAL A 60 5.71 -1.89 8.07
C VAL A 60 6.91 -1.04 8.49
N VAL A 61 6.75 0.27 8.39
CA VAL A 61 7.78 1.24 8.78
C VAL A 61 7.51 1.75 10.19
N SER A 62 6.24 2.03 10.50
CA SER A 62 5.88 2.49 11.85
C SER A 62 4.43 2.13 12.15
N GLY A 63 4.15 1.89 13.41
CA GLY A 63 2.83 1.54 13.90
C GLY A 63 2.57 0.03 13.83
N MET A 64 1.34 -0.34 14.15
CA MET A 64 0.91 -1.73 14.11
C MET A 64 -0.18 -1.86 13.06
N LEU A 65 0.11 -2.59 12.00
CA LEU A 65 -0.81 -2.78 10.90
C LEU A 65 -1.61 -4.06 11.10
N THR A 66 -2.93 -3.96 10.97
CA THR A 66 -3.79 -5.12 10.88
C THR A 66 -4.01 -5.42 9.41
N ILE A 67 -3.92 -6.68 9.03
CA ILE A 67 -4.14 -7.12 7.66
C ILE A 67 -5.21 -8.18 7.67
N ILE A 68 -6.22 -8.04 6.80
CA ILE A 68 -7.13 -9.14 6.53
C ILE A 68 -6.63 -9.76 5.23
N LEU A 69 -6.33 -11.05 5.26
CA LEU A 69 -5.80 -11.77 4.10
C LEU A 69 -6.61 -13.06 3.94
N ASP A 70 -7.40 -13.13 2.89
CA ASP A 70 -8.30 -14.25 2.62
C ASP A 70 -9.12 -14.60 3.87
N ASP A 71 -9.70 -13.56 4.49
CA ASP A 71 -10.53 -13.63 5.68
C ASP A 71 -9.79 -13.92 7.00
N ASP A 72 -8.47 -14.13 6.96
CA ASP A 72 -7.68 -14.30 8.18
C ASP A 72 -7.16 -12.94 8.65
N LYS A 73 -7.15 -12.71 9.94
CA LYS A 73 -6.70 -11.46 10.53
C LYS A 73 -5.28 -11.63 11.04
N LEU A 74 -4.38 -10.80 10.50
CA LEU A 74 -2.96 -10.84 10.83
C LEU A 74 -2.51 -9.51 11.36
N PHE A 75 -1.39 -9.47 12.10
CA PHE A 75 -0.82 -8.25 12.62
C PHE A 75 0.65 -8.17 12.24
N ARG A 76 1.12 -6.98 11.84
CA ARG A 76 2.53 -6.74 11.53
C ARG A 76 2.97 -5.43 12.15
N GLY A 77 4.08 -5.46 12.85
CA GLY A 77 4.69 -4.28 13.44
C GLY A 77 5.91 -3.86 12.67
N LYS A 78 6.61 -2.85 13.18
CA LYS A 78 7.77 -2.25 12.53
C LYS A 78 8.77 -3.30 12.08
N GLY A 79 9.16 -3.24 10.81
CA GLY A 79 10.13 -4.15 10.21
C GLY A 79 9.58 -5.47 9.76
N GLN A 80 8.31 -5.76 10.01
CA GLN A 80 7.70 -7.03 9.61
C GLN A 80 6.99 -6.88 8.28
N SER A 81 6.91 -7.96 7.53
CA SER A 81 6.35 -7.96 6.18
C SER A 81 5.25 -8.99 6.01
N VAL A 82 4.43 -8.79 4.98
CA VAL A 82 3.44 -9.76 4.55
C VAL A 82 3.44 -9.78 3.03
N ARG A 83 3.26 -10.95 2.44
CA ARG A 83 3.18 -11.10 1.00
C ARG A 83 1.73 -11.32 0.59
N ILE A 84 1.31 -10.61 -0.43
CA ILE A 84 -0.03 -10.72 -1.00
C ILE A 84 0.14 -11.16 -2.45
N ARG A 85 -0.38 -12.33 -2.79
CA ARG A 85 -0.24 -12.89 -4.13
C ARG A 85 -1.37 -12.40 -5.03
N GLN A 86 -1.18 -12.54 -6.32
CA GLN A 86 -2.25 -12.24 -7.28
C GLN A 86 -3.51 -13.01 -6.88
N GLY A 87 -4.62 -12.33 -6.84
CA GLY A 87 -5.90 -12.94 -6.50
C GLY A 87 -6.21 -13.02 -5.02
N ASP A 88 -5.23 -12.84 -4.15
CA ASP A 88 -5.49 -12.89 -2.70
C ASP A 88 -6.36 -11.71 -2.30
N ARG A 89 -7.40 -11.96 -1.54
CA ARG A 89 -8.27 -10.90 -1.02
C ARG A 89 -7.59 -10.30 0.20
N HIS A 90 -7.49 -8.99 0.24
CA HIS A 90 -6.72 -8.33 1.29
C HIS A 90 -7.20 -6.94 1.62
N ARG A 91 -6.88 -6.51 2.83
CA ARG A 91 -7.21 -5.17 3.32
C ARG A 91 -6.16 -4.76 4.35
N ALA A 92 -5.71 -3.50 4.24
CA ALA A 92 -4.88 -2.88 5.26
C ALA A 92 -5.79 -2.12 6.21
N TRP A 93 -5.53 -2.21 7.51
CA TRP A 93 -6.40 -1.65 8.54
C TRP A 93 -5.56 -1.10 9.68
N ASN A 94 -5.80 0.14 10.05
CA ASN A 94 -5.18 0.74 11.22
C ASN A 94 -6.21 0.81 12.34
N GLU A 95 -6.12 -0.12 13.28
CA GLU A 95 -7.03 -0.18 14.41
C GLU A 95 -6.53 0.64 15.60
N THR A 96 -5.46 1.42 15.42
CA THR A 96 -4.83 2.18 16.50
C THR A 96 -5.16 3.67 16.38
N ASN A 97 -4.72 4.44 17.36
CA ASN A 97 -4.97 5.88 17.38
C ASN A 97 -3.78 6.69 16.86
N LYS A 98 -2.84 6.05 16.18
CA LYS A 98 -1.69 6.71 15.56
C LYS A 98 -1.60 6.28 14.11
N PRO A 99 -0.99 7.09 13.24
CA PRO A 99 -0.85 6.68 11.84
C PRO A 99 0.00 5.41 11.71
N VAL A 100 -0.29 4.61 10.72
CA VAL A 100 0.51 3.44 10.36
C VAL A 100 1.10 3.69 8.99
N VAL A 101 2.40 3.43 8.84
CA VAL A 101 3.10 3.62 7.58
C VAL A 101 3.71 2.31 7.13
N PHE A 102 3.50 1.93 5.89
CA PHE A 102 4.16 0.77 5.32
C PHE A 102 4.58 1.04 3.88
N ILE A 103 5.59 0.29 3.43
CA ILE A 103 6.07 0.35 2.07
C ILE A 103 5.47 -0.84 1.32
N GLU A 104 4.90 -0.55 0.17
CA GLU A 104 4.28 -1.56 -0.67
C GLU A 104 5.09 -1.70 -1.96
N VAL A 105 5.59 -2.89 -2.23
CA VAL A 105 6.28 -3.19 -3.47
C VAL A 105 5.33 -4.03 -4.31
N GLN A 106 4.93 -3.51 -5.46
CA GLN A 106 4.05 -4.20 -6.41
C GLN A 106 4.91 -4.78 -7.51
N THR A 107 4.70 -6.04 -7.85
CA THR A 107 5.39 -6.68 -8.96
C THR A 107 4.36 -7.37 -9.85
N GLY A 108 4.57 -7.33 -11.16
CA GLY A 108 3.63 -7.94 -12.10
C GLY A 108 3.68 -7.26 -13.44
N THR A 109 2.58 -7.36 -14.18
CA THR A 109 2.51 -6.87 -15.55
C THR A 109 1.70 -5.59 -15.70
N TYR A 110 0.96 -5.20 -14.65
CA TYR A 110 0.10 -4.02 -14.75
C TYR A 110 -0.23 -3.52 -13.34
N PHE A 111 -0.10 -2.21 -13.14
CA PHE A 111 -0.29 -1.60 -11.83
C PHE A 111 -1.39 -0.53 -11.81
N GLY A 112 -2.27 -0.52 -12.80
CA GLY A 112 -3.33 0.47 -12.89
C GLY A 112 -4.39 0.27 -11.81
N GLU A 113 -5.01 1.37 -11.41
CA GLU A 113 -6.04 1.34 -10.37
C GLU A 113 -7.31 0.64 -10.84
N ASP A 114 -7.49 0.46 -12.14
CA ASP A 114 -8.64 -0.27 -12.65
C ASP A 114 -8.50 -1.80 -12.49
N ASP A 115 -7.36 -2.28 -12.00
CA ASP A 115 -7.19 -3.69 -11.63
C ASP A 115 -7.51 -3.91 -10.15
N ILE A 116 -8.18 -2.97 -9.51
CA ILE A 116 -8.63 -3.13 -8.13
C ILE A 116 -10.08 -3.59 -8.17
N ILE A 117 -10.34 -4.79 -7.64
CA ILE A 117 -11.70 -5.30 -7.51
C ILE A 117 -12.06 -5.15 -6.03
N ARG A 118 -12.95 -4.22 -5.72
CA ARG A 118 -13.35 -3.95 -4.34
C ARG A 118 -14.52 -4.82 -3.94
N ILE A 119 -14.32 -5.63 -2.91
CA ILE A 119 -15.35 -6.50 -2.37
C ILE A 119 -16.16 -5.74 -1.32
N GLU A 120 -15.46 -4.96 -0.48
CA GLU A 120 -16.08 -4.18 0.57
C GLU A 120 -15.31 -2.89 0.72
N ASP A 121 -15.99 -1.76 0.75
CA ASP A 121 -15.37 -0.45 0.85
C ASP A 121 -16.20 0.44 1.78
N ASP A 122 -15.62 0.84 2.91
CA ASP A 122 -16.31 1.70 3.88
C ASP A 122 -16.72 3.04 3.28
N TYR A 123 -16.05 3.46 2.22
CA TYR A 123 -16.28 4.76 1.59
C TYR A 123 -17.13 4.65 0.32
N LYS A 124 -17.59 3.46 0.01
CA LYS A 124 -18.54 3.19 -1.09
C LYS A 124 -18.09 3.73 -2.43
N ARG A 125 -16.83 3.44 -2.77
CA ARG A 125 -16.25 3.88 -4.03
C ARG A 125 -16.46 2.91 -5.19
N ASN A 126 -17.17 1.84 -4.96
CA ASN A 126 -17.40 0.84 -6.01
C ASN A 126 -18.33 1.37 -7.09
#